data_952d5d7ecb6adda562d6e5f6cdb0c7e9
#
_entry.id   952d5d7ecb6adda562d6e5f6cdb0c7e9
#
_cell.length_a   1.000
_cell.length_b   1.000
_cell.length_c   1.000
_cell.angle_alpha   90.00
_cell.angle_beta   90.00
_cell.angle_gamma   90.00
#
_symmetry.space_group_name_H-M   'P 1'
#
loop_
_entity.id
_entity.type
_entity.pdbx_description
1 polymer ?
#
loop_
_entity_poly.entity_id
_entity_poly.type
_entity_poly.pdbx_seq_one_letter_code
_entity_poly.pdbx_strand_id
1 'polypeptide(L)'
;MTDSQASQAPRAARPEAPMARRRPATRRTGKAEPVGGPPRQTGQDWKTWPTYEAAELGFRNYWYPVQWSSQVGRKPVAVTVLGERIALVRDSGKVHALHDRCPHRGVPLSLGRRQFPGTLSCPYHGWTYNLGDGRLCAVITDGPNSPINGRVSVATYPVAERLGLVFVWIGDGTPHPVEADLPEELVSNPFVMGGRSDIRDGNWRFAAENGFDEGHAKYLHNTALWRLFKVMPTWNVTRVIEEGEWLTRVQDQVHWEADFPNVGTFSNKRWWKRMPLPDAPGKASKVNPVIRNMNLPGFVSIRLPGILRVAYPQFIHYEWYVPVDADHVRYVQIMVRFERGMKARLFQAKYLTAIRWLFHGQFTAQDAWMVDVMDAPPERLYRPDLSLTAWRRHVEDVAPAAQPATNGPIGAR
;
A
#
# COMPACT_ATOMS: atom_id res chain seq x y z
N MET A 1 -20.39 -71.68 0.97
CA MET A 1 -20.37 -71.62 -0.49
C MET A 1 -21.21 -70.42 -0.86
N THR A 2 -20.74 -69.27 -1.31
CA THR A 2 -19.60 -68.83 -2.11
C THR A 2 -19.23 -67.38 -1.75
N ASP A 3 -17.95 -67.16 -1.60
CA ASP A 3 -17.33 -65.83 -1.50
C ASP A 3 -17.64 -64.97 -2.72
N SER A 4 -17.85 -63.67 -2.49
CA SER A 4 -17.70 -62.64 -3.51
C SER A 4 -16.92 -61.47 -2.92
N GLN A 5 -15.59 -61.50 -3.11
CA GLN A 5 -14.68 -60.40 -2.89
C GLN A 5 -14.91 -59.38 -3.99
N ALA A 6 -15.34 -58.19 -3.62
CA ALA A 6 -15.32 -57.01 -4.51
C ALA A 6 -13.98 -56.27 -4.36
N SER A 7 -13.16 -56.36 -5.43
CA SER A 7 -11.91 -55.70 -5.63
C SER A 7 -12.11 -54.18 -5.61
N GLN A 8 -11.43 -53.47 -4.68
CA GLN A 8 -11.29 -52.02 -4.71
C GLN A 8 -10.12 -51.66 -5.63
N ALA A 9 -10.43 -50.96 -6.71
CA ALA A 9 -9.43 -50.35 -7.58
C ALA A 9 -8.76 -49.15 -6.88
N PRO A 10 -7.43 -48.92 -7.07
CA PRO A 10 -6.74 -47.81 -6.44
C PRO A 10 -7.16 -46.47 -7.04
N ARG A 11 -7.49 -45.51 -6.18
CA ARG A 11 -7.73 -44.11 -6.56
C ARG A 11 -6.46 -43.51 -7.17
N ALA A 12 -6.57 -43.08 -8.41
CA ALA A 12 -5.52 -42.30 -9.09
C ALA A 12 -5.17 -41.03 -8.31
N ALA A 13 -3.91 -40.85 -8.03
CA ALA A 13 -3.34 -39.62 -7.42
C ALA A 13 -3.59 -38.43 -8.34
N ARG A 14 -4.07 -37.33 -7.80
CA ARG A 14 -4.12 -36.03 -8.49
C ARG A 14 -2.69 -35.54 -8.73
N PRO A 15 -2.37 -34.99 -9.90
CA PRO A 15 -1.06 -34.41 -10.14
C PRO A 15 -0.88 -33.16 -9.26
N GLU A 16 0.21 -33.14 -8.50
CA GLU A 16 0.70 -31.96 -7.78
C GLU A 16 1.04 -30.84 -8.75
N ALA A 17 0.61 -29.63 -8.45
CA ALA A 17 1.02 -28.45 -9.18
C ALA A 17 2.55 -28.27 -9.07
N PRO A 18 3.26 -27.88 -10.14
CA PRO A 18 4.70 -27.73 -10.10
C PRO A 18 5.10 -26.62 -9.12
N MET A 19 5.86 -26.98 -8.09
CA MET A 19 6.55 -26.02 -7.22
C MET A 19 7.44 -25.12 -8.07
N ALA A 20 7.24 -23.81 -7.97
CA ALA A 20 8.13 -22.82 -8.55
C ALA A 20 9.55 -23.09 -8.03
N ARG A 21 10.44 -23.45 -8.93
CA ARG A 21 11.86 -23.66 -8.62
C ARG A 21 12.45 -22.33 -8.18
N ARG A 22 12.78 -22.19 -6.89
CA ARG A 22 13.67 -21.14 -6.39
C ARG A 22 14.98 -21.21 -7.17
N ARG A 23 15.30 -20.15 -7.90
CA ARG A 23 16.63 -19.99 -8.50
C ARG A 23 17.64 -19.88 -7.34
N PRO A 24 18.75 -20.62 -7.39
CA PRO A 24 19.80 -20.46 -6.38
C PRO A 24 20.40 -19.05 -6.51
N ALA A 25 20.52 -18.37 -5.37
CA ALA A 25 21.27 -17.12 -5.26
C ALA A 25 22.72 -17.38 -5.72
N THR A 26 23.13 -16.83 -6.84
CA THR A 26 24.49 -16.85 -7.30
C THR A 26 25.32 -15.95 -6.40
N ARG A 27 26.09 -16.58 -5.52
CA ARG A 27 27.11 -15.95 -4.67
C ARG A 27 28.12 -15.25 -5.57
N ARG A 28 28.02 -13.96 -5.74
CA ARG A 28 29.00 -13.13 -6.43
C ARG A 28 30.23 -12.96 -5.53
N THR A 29 31.20 -13.84 -5.67
CA THR A 29 32.55 -13.62 -5.19
C THR A 29 33.35 -12.92 -6.29
N GLY A 30 33.54 -11.65 -6.15
CA GLY A 30 34.40 -10.87 -7.01
C GLY A 30 34.58 -9.50 -6.39
N LYS A 31 35.64 -9.32 -5.58
CA LYS A 31 36.09 -7.98 -5.18
C LYS A 31 36.57 -7.26 -6.44
N ALA A 32 35.76 -6.30 -6.93
CA ALA A 32 36.26 -5.32 -7.86
C ALA A 32 37.11 -4.32 -7.08
N GLU A 33 38.36 -4.15 -7.43
CA GLU A 33 39.21 -3.08 -6.90
C GLU A 33 38.62 -1.73 -7.29
N PRO A 34 38.63 -0.73 -6.40
CA PRO A 34 38.08 0.59 -6.71
C PRO A 34 39.03 1.29 -7.69
N VAL A 35 38.56 1.54 -8.88
CA VAL A 35 39.18 2.52 -9.79
C VAL A 35 39.15 3.88 -9.09
N GLY A 36 40.32 4.51 -8.89
CA GLY A 36 40.46 5.80 -8.22
C GLY A 36 39.64 6.89 -8.92
N GLY A 37 38.45 7.17 -8.41
CA GLY A 37 37.63 8.30 -8.79
C GLY A 37 37.81 9.47 -7.81
N PRO A 38 37.28 10.68 -8.13
CA PRO A 38 37.34 11.83 -7.25
C PRO A 38 36.78 11.47 -5.85
N PRO A 39 37.22 12.17 -4.79
CA PRO A 39 36.85 11.82 -3.41
C PRO A 39 35.33 11.67 -3.31
N ARG A 40 34.89 10.53 -2.76
CA ARG A 40 33.47 10.24 -2.53
C ARG A 40 32.88 11.39 -1.73
N GLN A 41 32.01 12.16 -2.35
CA GLN A 41 31.06 12.92 -1.57
C GLN A 41 30.32 11.87 -0.72
N THR A 42 30.33 12.04 0.58
CA THR A 42 29.59 11.18 1.51
C THR A 42 28.14 11.17 1.03
N GLY A 43 27.65 10.02 0.58
CA GLY A 43 26.27 9.88 0.14
C GLY A 43 25.34 10.36 1.26
N GLN A 44 24.27 11.02 0.89
CA GLN A 44 23.23 11.34 1.85
C GLN A 44 22.63 10.04 2.37
N ASP A 45 22.46 9.98 3.66
CA ASP A 45 21.94 8.84 4.41
C ASP A 45 20.63 9.31 5.07
N TRP A 46 19.69 8.42 5.35
CA TRP A 46 18.46 8.74 6.07
C TRP A 46 18.71 9.35 7.46
N LYS A 47 19.88 9.15 8.06
CA LYS A 47 20.32 9.84 9.27
C LYS A 47 20.25 11.36 9.23
N THR A 48 20.22 11.93 8.03
CA THR A 48 19.97 13.37 7.83
C THR A 48 18.51 13.73 8.14
N TRP A 49 17.60 12.74 8.13
CA TRP A 49 16.17 12.88 8.41
C TRP A 49 15.77 11.86 9.51
N PRO A 50 16.06 12.15 10.78
CA PRO A 50 15.90 11.20 11.88
C PRO A 50 14.47 10.73 12.10
N THR A 51 13.46 11.59 11.88
CA THR A 51 12.05 11.20 11.96
C THR A 51 11.69 10.21 10.85
N TYR A 52 12.19 10.45 9.64
CA TYR A 52 11.99 9.57 8.51
C TYR A 52 12.73 8.23 8.66
N GLU A 53 13.95 8.25 9.20
CA GLU A 53 14.71 7.04 9.52
C GLU A 53 13.97 6.20 10.58
N ALA A 54 13.50 6.85 11.64
CA ALA A 54 12.77 6.19 12.73
C ALA A 54 11.41 5.63 12.30
N ALA A 55 10.84 6.13 11.19
CA ALA A 55 9.55 5.68 10.66
C ALA A 55 9.64 4.37 9.84
N GLU A 56 10.53 3.45 10.21
CA GLU A 56 10.67 2.15 9.52
C GLU A 56 9.35 1.39 9.40
N LEU A 57 8.54 1.43 10.45
CA LEU A 57 7.20 0.83 10.49
C LEU A 57 6.08 1.85 10.18
N GLY A 58 6.39 3.02 9.61
CA GLY A 58 5.39 4.05 9.32
C GLY A 58 5.05 4.93 10.52
N PHE A 59 3.91 5.62 10.44
CA PHE A 59 3.48 6.61 11.43
C PHE A 59 2.22 6.15 12.16
N ARG A 60 2.17 6.32 13.46
CA ARG A 60 0.97 6.12 14.27
C ARG A 60 0.02 7.33 14.14
N ASN A 61 -1.20 7.15 14.63
CA ASN A 61 -2.28 8.13 14.61
C ASN A 61 -2.79 8.45 13.20
N TYR A 62 -2.92 7.38 12.39
CA TYR A 62 -3.53 7.42 11.06
C TYR A 62 -4.44 6.21 10.83
N TRP A 63 -5.38 6.38 9.88
CA TRP A 63 -6.22 5.32 9.34
C TRP A 63 -5.52 4.64 8.15
N TYR A 64 -5.32 3.33 8.25
CA TYR A 64 -4.69 2.52 7.20
C TYR A 64 -5.69 1.59 6.53
N PRO A 65 -5.82 1.59 5.19
CA PRO A 65 -6.62 0.60 4.46
C PRO A 65 -5.89 -0.74 4.47
N VAL A 66 -6.50 -1.75 5.10
CA VAL A 66 -5.84 -3.04 5.34
C VAL A 66 -6.41 -4.19 4.54
N GLN A 67 -7.68 -4.09 4.10
CA GLN A 67 -8.34 -5.15 3.35
C GLN A 67 -9.55 -4.62 2.55
N TRP A 68 -9.94 -5.32 1.48
CA TRP A 68 -11.22 -5.09 0.84
C TRP A 68 -12.37 -5.50 1.77
N SER A 69 -13.37 -4.65 1.91
CA SER A 69 -14.54 -4.91 2.78
C SER A 69 -15.26 -6.21 2.39
N SER A 70 -15.36 -6.49 1.09
CA SER A 70 -15.97 -7.73 0.55
C SER A 70 -15.22 -9.01 0.90
N GLN A 71 -13.94 -8.91 1.30
CA GLN A 71 -13.11 -10.06 1.68
C GLN A 71 -13.14 -10.35 3.19
N VAL A 72 -13.77 -9.48 3.97
CA VAL A 72 -13.93 -9.67 5.42
C VAL A 72 -15.34 -10.20 5.70
N GLY A 73 -15.41 -11.50 5.97
CA GLY A 73 -16.65 -12.22 6.25
C GLY A 73 -16.75 -12.71 7.70
N ARG A 74 -17.57 -13.74 7.90
CA ARG A 74 -17.74 -14.41 9.19
C ARG A 74 -16.51 -15.21 9.63
N LYS A 75 -15.71 -15.69 8.66
CA LYS A 75 -14.42 -16.31 8.93
C LYS A 75 -13.41 -15.19 9.16
N PRO A 76 -12.63 -15.24 10.26
CA PRO A 76 -11.60 -14.24 10.52
C PRO A 76 -10.53 -14.22 9.43
N VAL A 77 -9.97 -13.05 9.20
CA VAL A 77 -8.87 -12.81 8.24
C VAL A 77 -7.73 -12.13 8.98
N ALA A 78 -6.52 -12.66 8.83
CA ALA A 78 -5.31 -12.05 9.36
C ALA A 78 -4.84 -10.91 8.47
N VAL A 79 -4.49 -9.77 9.05
CA VAL A 79 -3.77 -8.67 8.41
C VAL A 79 -2.64 -8.22 9.33
N THR A 80 -1.58 -7.67 8.73
CA THR A 80 -0.51 -7.00 9.49
C THR A 80 -0.40 -5.57 8.97
N VAL A 81 -0.24 -4.64 9.89
CA VAL A 81 -0.05 -3.21 9.62
C VAL A 81 0.82 -2.60 10.72
N LEU A 82 1.86 -1.86 10.33
CA LEU A 82 2.86 -1.29 11.25
C LEU A 82 3.46 -2.33 12.23
N GLY A 83 3.68 -3.58 11.76
CA GLY A 83 4.16 -4.69 12.58
C GLY A 83 3.09 -5.31 13.49
N GLU A 84 1.91 -4.72 13.62
CA GLU A 84 0.83 -5.23 14.47
C GLU A 84 -0.03 -6.25 13.73
N ARG A 85 -0.17 -7.43 14.30
CA ARG A 85 -1.02 -8.50 13.75
C ARG A 85 -2.46 -8.33 14.21
N ILE A 86 -3.40 -8.30 13.27
CA ILE A 86 -4.80 -8.02 13.53
C ILE A 86 -5.68 -9.09 12.90
N ALA A 87 -6.63 -9.60 13.67
CA ALA A 87 -7.70 -10.46 13.19
C ALA A 87 -8.93 -9.61 12.85
N LEU A 88 -9.30 -9.56 11.59
CA LEU A 88 -10.52 -8.92 11.11
C LEU A 88 -11.64 -9.95 11.02
N VAL A 89 -12.82 -9.62 11.52
CA VAL A 89 -14.00 -10.49 11.41
C VAL A 89 -15.27 -9.65 11.28
N ARG A 90 -16.20 -10.10 10.44
CA ARG A 90 -17.50 -9.45 10.32
C ARG A 90 -18.57 -10.17 11.18
N ASP A 91 -19.23 -9.39 12.03
CA ASP A 91 -20.39 -9.82 12.81
C ASP A 91 -21.53 -8.83 12.66
N SER A 92 -22.74 -9.35 12.40
CA SER A 92 -23.96 -8.53 12.31
C SER A 92 -23.82 -7.30 11.39
N GLY A 93 -23.12 -7.49 10.26
CA GLY A 93 -22.86 -6.42 9.28
C GLY A 93 -21.64 -5.53 9.59
N LYS A 94 -21.11 -5.58 10.80
CA LYS A 94 -19.97 -4.75 11.27
C LYS A 94 -18.65 -5.51 11.21
N VAL A 95 -17.59 -4.86 10.79
CA VAL A 95 -16.22 -5.38 10.91
C VAL A 95 -15.65 -5.03 12.27
N HIS A 96 -15.03 -6.00 12.90
CA HIS A 96 -14.31 -5.88 14.16
C HIS A 96 -12.84 -6.24 13.94
N ALA A 97 -11.94 -5.60 14.69
CA ALA A 97 -10.51 -5.82 14.63
C ALA A 97 -9.96 -6.08 16.03
N LEU A 98 -9.32 -7.22 16.23
CA LEU A 98 -8.69 -7.61 17.48
C LEU A 98 -7.22 -7.92 17.23
N HIS A 99 -6.37 -7.70 18.25
CA HIS A 99 -4.99 -8.18 18.19
C HIS A 99 -4.95 -9.70 17.94
N ASP A 100 -4.24 -10.11 16.89
CA ASP A 100 -4.25 -11.49 16.40
C ASP A 100 -3.32 -12.41 17.21
N ARG A 101 -3.54 -12.42 18.54
CA ARG A 101 -2.78 -13.25 19.45
C ARG A 101 -3.57 -13.56 20.72
N CYS A 102 -3.89 -14.82 20.93
CA CYS A 102 -4.50 -15.26 22.18
C CYS A 102 -3.48 -15.14 23.34
N PRO A 103 -3.78 -14.40 24.42
CA PRO A 103 -2.86 -14.22 25.56
C PRO A 103 -2.47 -15.52 26.24
N HIS A 104 -3.31 -16.58 26.14
CA HIS A 104 -3.03 -17.84 26.79
C HIS A 104 -1.71 -18.46 26.31
N ARG A 105 -1.57 -18.73 25.00
CA ARG A 105 -0.37 -19.38 24.43
C ARG A 105 0.04 -18.82 23.06
N GLY A 106 -0.37 -17.61 22.74
CA GLY A 106 0.08 -16.90 21.54
C GLY A 106 -0.51 -17.38 20.21
N VAL A 107 -1.52 -18.27 20.22
CA VAL A 107 -2.15 -18.75 19.00
C VAL A 107 -2.90 -17.62 18.30
N PRO A 108 -2.76 -17.46 16.96
CA PRO A 108 -3.50 -16.44 16.23
C PRO A 108 -5.03 -16.62 16.33
N LEU A 109 -5.74 -15.55 16.66
CA LEU A 109 -7.21 -15.55 16.73
C LEU A 109 -7.85 -15.60 15.34
N SER A 110 -7.13 -15.18 14.31
CA SER A 110 -7.55 -15.31 12.91
C SER A 110 -7.72 -16.76 12.45
N LEU A 111 -7.12 -17.73 13.14
CA LEU A 111 -7.34 -19.16 12.94
C LEU A 111 -8.59 -19.67 13.68
N GLY A 112 -9.20 -18.82 14.49
CA GLY A 112 -10.35 -19.14 15.31
C GLY A 112 -11.67 -19.13 14.55
N ARG A 113 -12.75 -19.11 15.31
CA ARG A 113 -14.10 -19.08 14.76
C ARG A 113 -15.07 -18.34 15.66
N ARG A 114 -16.12 -17.87 15.07
CA ARG A 114 -17.26 -17.26 15.78
C ARG A 114 -18.16 -18.39 16.33
N GLN A 115 -17.85 -18.82 17.54
CA GLN A 115 -18.62 -19.88 18.20
C GLN A 115 -19.98 -19.35 18.68
N PHE A 116 -20.01 -18.12 19.19
CA PHE A 116 -21.21 -17.43 19.66
C PHE A 116 -21.35 -16.07 18.96
N PRO A 117 -22.58 -15.53 18.85
CA PRO A 117 -22.78 -14.16 18.32
C PRO A 117 -21.94 -13.15 19.09
N GLY A 118 -21.38 -12.15 18.39
CA GLY A 118 -20.57 -11.10 19.00
C GLY A 118 -19.21 -11.53 19.58
N THR A 119 -18.74 -12.76 19.25
CA THR A 119 -17.51 -13.31 19.83
C THR A 119 -16.56 -13.92 18.82
N LEU A 120 -15.30 -14.07 19.23
CA LEU A 120 -14.27 -14.83 18.53
C LEU A 120 -13.59 -15.81 19.49
N SER A 121 -13.63 -17.09 19.16
CA SER A 121 -13.06 -18.16 19.97
C SER A 121 -11.72 -18.61 19.42
N CYS A 122 -10.71 -18.68 20.28
CA CYS A 122 -9.40 -19.25 19.98
C CYS A 122 -9.55 -20.73 19.61
N PRO A 123 -8.89 -21.22 18.55
CA PRO A 123 -9.09 -22.60 18.09
C PRO A 123 -8.44 -23.64 19.01
N TYR A 124 -7.56 -23.22 19.94
CA TYR A 124 -6.78 -24.14 20.74
C TYR A 124 -7.54 -24.61 21.99
N HIS A 125 -7.93 -23.68 22.89
CA HIS A 125 -8.62 -24.06 24.15
C HIS A 125 -9.99 -23.38 24.30
N GLY A 126 -10.55 -22.81 23.23
CA GLY A 126 -11.87 -22.19 23.28
C GLY A 126 -11.94 -20.92 24.15
N TRP A 127 -10.83 -20.23 24.35
CA TRP A 127 -10.86 -18.89 24.92
C TRP A 127 -11.61 -17.97 24.00
N THR A 128 -12.72 -17.43 24.49
CA THR A 128 -13.71 -16.71 23.68
C THR A 128 -13.74 -15.25 24.10
N TYR A 129 -13.51 -14.37 23.15
CA TYR A 129 -13.38 -12.92 23.37
C TYR A 129 -14.59 -12.18 22.75
N ASN A 130 -15.09 -11.20 23.44
CA ASN A 130 -16.08 -10.27 22.91
C ASN A 130 -15.47 -9.40 21.82
N LEU A 131 -16.16 -9.27 20.69
CA LEU A 131 -15.68 -8.50 19.53
C LEU A 131 -15.70 -6.98 19.75
N GLY A 132 -16.50 -6.48 20.68
CA GLY A 132 -16.64 -5.05 20.94
C GLY A 132 -15.52 -4.47 21.78
N ASP A 133 -15.12 -5.18 22.85
CA ASP A 133 -14.16 -4.69 23.85
C ASP A 133 -12.96 -5.62 24.08
N GLY A 134 -12.91 -6.76 23.39
CA GLY A 134 -11.82 -7.74 23.50
C GLY A 134 -11.79 -8.54 24.79
N ARG A 135 -12.76 -8.37 25.72
CA ARG A 135 -12.78 -9.10 26.99
C ARG A 135 -13.03 -10.59 26.79
N LEU A 136 -12.31 -11.40 27.56
CA LEU A 136 -12.57 -12.84 27.66
C LEU A 136 -13.92 -13.06 28.33
N CYS A 137 -14.87 -13.63 27.62
CA CYS A 137 -16.22 -13.86 28.11
C CYS A 137 -16.54 -15.32 28.40
N ALA A 138 -15.73 -16.28 27.88
CA ALA A 138 -15.88 -17.69 28.16
C ALA A 138 -14.57 -18.45 27.93
N VAL A 139 -14.35 -19.49 28.70
CA VAL A 139 -13.33 -20.52 28.45
C VAL A 139 -14.05 -21.84 28.29
N ILE A 140 -14.25 -22.27 27.03
CA ILE A 140 -15.13 -23.43 26.70
C ILE A 140 -14.65 -24.70 27.43
N THR A 141 -13.35 -24.90 27.52
CA THR A 141 -12.76 -26.09 28.15
C THR A 141 -12.70 -26.04 29.68
N ASP A 142 -13.00 -24.88 30.28
CA ASP A 142 -13.04 -24.71 31.75
C ASP A 142 -14.47 -24.54 32.29
N GLY A 143 -15.45 -24.50 31.37
CA GLY A 143 -16.88 -24.40 31.68
C GLY A 143 -17.35 -22.96 31.97
N PRO A 144 -18.65 -22.82 32.34
CA PRO A 144 -19.31 -21.51 32.43
C PRO A 144 -18.77 -20.61 33.56
N ASN A 145 -18.21 -21.18 34.59
CA ASN A 145 -17.78 -20.47 35.80
C ASN A 145 -16.25 -20.28 35.89
N SER A 146 -15.60 -20.22 34.74
CA SER A 146 -14.14 -19.99 34.70
C SER A 146 -13.76 -18.71 35.46
N PRO A 147 -12.82 -18.76 36.44
CA PRO A 147 -12.47 -17.62 37.30
C PRO A 147 -11.75 -16.50 36.56
N ILE A 148 -11.28 -16.76 35.32
CA ILE A 148 -10.58 -15.76 34.51
C ILE A 148 -11.50 -14.99 33.56
N ASN A 149 -12.77 -15.36 33.47
CA ASN A 149 -13.75 -14.61 32.68
C ASN A 149 -13.78 -13.13 33.12
N GLY A 150 -13.69 -12.22 32.14
CA GLY A 150 -13.66 -10.77 32.38
C GLY A 150 -12.32 -10.20 32.92
N ARG A 151 -11.36 -11.07 33.28
CA ARG A 151 -10.05 -10.64 33.83
C ARG A 151 -8.94 -10.55 32.79
N VAL A 152 -9.18 -11.08 31.61
CA VAL A 152 -8.23 -11.09 30.50
C VAL A 152 -8.88 -10.41 29.30
N SER A 153 -8.11 -9.68 28.52
CA SER A 153 -8.59 -9.08 27.27
C SER A 153 -7.52 -9.15 26.17
N VAL A 154 -7.95 -8.98 24.96
CA VAL A 154 -7.12 -8.69 23.79
C VAL A 154 -7.39 -7.26 23.34
N ALA A 155 -6.38 -6.58 22.81
CA ALA A 155 -6.57 -5.24 22.28
C ALA A 155 -7.56 -5.27 21.12
N THR A 156 -8.41 -4.25 21.02
CA THR A 156 -9.28 -3.98 19.87
C THR A 156 -8.81 -2.72 19.17
N TYR A 157 -9.08 -2.65 17.88
CA TYR A 157 -8.72 -1.51 17.04
C TYR A 157 -9.98 -0.85 16.49
N PRO A 158 -10.04 0.49 16.45
CA PRO A 158 -11.10 1.20 15.74
C PRO A 158 -11.10 0.84 14.25
N VAL A 159 -12.30 0.63 13.71
CA VAL A 159 -12.49 0.21 12.31
C VAL A 159 -13.48 1.15 11.63
N ALA A 160 -13.18 1.52 10.40
CA ALA A 160 -14.10 2.22 9.51
C ALA A 160 -14.15 1.53 8.15
N GLU A 161 -15.33 1.49 7.53
CA GLU A 161 -15.48 0.98 6.15
C GLU A 161 -15.77 2.16 5.23
N ARG A 162 -14.86 2.44 4.31
CA ARG A 162 -14.97 3.50 3.29
C ARG A 162 -14.38 3.02 1.97
N LEU A 163 -14.85 3.54 0.87
CA LEU A 163 -14.31 3.22 -0.46
C LEU A 163 -14.29 1.72 -0.78
N GLY A 164 -15.18 0.91 -0.17
CA GLY A 164 -15.12 -0.55 -0.28
C GLY A 164 -13.93 -1.20 0.42
N LEU A 165 -13.19 -0.45 1.22
CA LEU A 165 -12.04 -0.88 2.01
C LEU A 165 -12.37 -0.86 3.51
N VAL A 166 -11.68 -1.72 4.25
CA VAL A 166 -11.63 -1.71 5.71
C VAL A 166 -10.41 -0.91 6.12
N PHE A 167 -10.63 0.18 6.85
CA PHE A 167 -9.59 0.98 7.49
C PHE A 167 -9.49 0.62 8.96
N VAL A 168 -8.26 0.54 9.44
CA VAL A 168 -7.97 0.34 10.85
C VAL A 168 -7.16 1.53 11.35
N TRP A 169 -7.56 2.09 12.49
CA TRP A 169 -6.79 3.11 13.17
C TRP A 169 -5.63 2.48 13.93
N ILE A 170 -4.42 2.94 13.64
CA ILE A 170 -3.22 2.55 14.37
C ILE A 170 -2.69 3.80 15.08
N GLY A 171 -2.96 3.89 16.36
CA GLY A 171 -2.60 5.07 17.13
C GLY A 171 -3.03 4.98 18.58
N ASP A 172 -2.64 6.01 19.33
CA ASP A 172 -2.97 6.17 20.75
C ASP A 172 -4.09 7.22 20.87
N GLY A 173 -5.01 7.00 21.79
CA GLY A 173 -6.12 7.91 22.03
C GLY A 173 -7.33 7.72 21.11
N THR A 174 -8.16 8.76 21.03
CA THR A 174 -9.41 8.75 20.25
C THR A 174 -9.11 9.05 18.79
N PRO A 175 -9.51 8.18 17.85
CA PRO A 175 -9.30 8.42 16.43
C PRO A 175 -10.14 9.62 15.94
N HIS A 176 -9.57 10.42 15.05
CA HIS A 176 -10.33 11.37 14.27
C HIS A 176 -11.20 10.64 13.21
N PRO A 177 -12.18 11.29 12.61
CA PRO A 177 -12.98 10.69 11.53
C PRO A 177 -12.07 10.22 10.39
N VAL A 178 -12.33 9.03 9.82
CA VAL A 178 -11.52 8.44 8.73
C VAL A 178 -11.48 9.35 7.49
N GLU A 179 -12.49 10.19 7.30
CA GLU A 179 -12.58 11.16 6.22
C GLU A 179 -11.44 12.19 6.23
N ALA A 180 -10.85 12.46 7.39
CA ALA A 180 -9.71 13.38 7.51
C ALA A 180 -8.45 12.82 6.85
N ASP A 181 -8.28 11.49 6.84
CA ASP A 181 -7.16 10.82 6.18
C ASP A 181 -7.46 10.46 4.71
N LEU A 182 -8.67 10.74 4.22
CA LEU A 182 -9.02 10.48 2.82
C LEU A 182 -8.82 11.73 1.95
N PRO A 183 -8.43 11.55 0.67
CA PRO A 183 -8.47 12.64 -0.31
C PRO A 183 -9.86 13.28 -0.38
N GLU A 184 -9.94 14.61 -0.29
CA GLU A 184 -11.18 15.37 -0.20
C GLU A 184 -12.17 15.04 -1.33
N GLU A 185 -11.68 14.90 -2.56
CA GLU A 185 -12.54 14.58 -3.70
C GLU A 185 -13.20 13.21 -3.59
N LEU A 186 -12.62 12.26 -2.84
CA LEU A 186 -13.22 10.93 -2.60
C LEU A 186 -14.30 10.96 -1.53
N VAL A 187 -14.27 11.96 -0.65
CA VAL A 187 -15.30 12.17 0.38
C VAL A 187 -16.47 12.94 -0.21
N SER A 188 -16.19 13.98 -0.99
CA SER A 188 -17.18 14.98 -1.40
C SER A 188 -17.92 14.64 -2.70
N ASN A 189 -17.36 13.79 -3.55
CA ASN A 189 -17.90 13.54 -4.88
C ASN A 189 -18.23 12.07 -5.12
N PRO A 190 -19.32 11.80 -5.86
CA PRO A 190 -19.60 10.43 -6.31
C PRO A 190 -18.63 10.01 -7.40
N PHE A 191 -18.16 8.80 -7.32
CA PHE A 191 -17.20 8.24 -8.27
C PHE A 191 -17.46 6.76 -8.53
N VAL A 192 -16.83 6.27 -9.60
CA VAL A 192 -16.66 4.85 -9.89
C VAL A 192 -15.19 4.51 -9.75
N MET A 193 -14.90 3.36 -9.20
CA MET A 193 -13.52 2.92 -9.03
C MET A 193 -13.30 1.47 -9.41
N GLY A 194 -12.05 1.15 -9.71
CA GLY A 194 -11.48 -0.19 -9.71
C GLY A 194 -10.20 -0.17 -8.90
N GLY A 195 -9.78 -1.31 -8.39
CA GLY A 195 -8.56 -1.33 -7.57
C GLY A 195 -8.03 -2.72 -7.29
N ARG A 196 -6.88 -2.76 -6.67
CA ARG A 196 -6.25 -3.98 -6.15
C ARG A 196 -5.48 -3.68 -4.87
N SER A 197 -5.14 -4.74 -4.13
CA SER A 197 -4.26 -4.68 -2.98
C SER A 197 -3.32 -5.87 -3.02
N ASP A 198 -2.02 -5.62 -2.91
CA ASP A 198 -0.97 -6.64 -2.90
C ASP A 198 0.03 -6.31 -1.79
N ILE A 199 0.67 -7.34 -1.24
CA ILE A 199 1.86 -7.20 -0.41
C ILE A 199 3.09 -7.39 -1.29
N ARG A 200 4.09 -6.53 -1.11
CA ARG A 200 5.35 -6.51 -1.84
C ARG A 200 6.51 -6.56 -0.88
N ASP A 201 7.62 -7.14 -1.33
CA ASP A 201 8.89 -7.03 -0.63
C ASP A 201 9.39 -5.59 -0.71
N GLY A 202 10.07 -5.14 0.33
CA GLY A 202 10.61 -3.79 0.45
C GLY A 202 9.87 -2.93 1.48
N ASN A 203 10.63 -2.00 2.06
CA ASN A 203 10.08 -1.07 3.04
C ASN A 203 9.14 -0.04 2.38
N TRP A 204 8.12 0.40 3.12
CA TRP A 204 7.14 1.38 2.64
C TRP A 204 7.78 2.70 2.18
N ARG A 205 8.94 3.10 2.76
CA ARG A 205 9.67 4.32 2.39
C ARG A 205 10.15 4.26 0.96
N PHE A 206 10.71 3.12 0.51
CA PHE A 206 11.11 2.93 -0.88
C PHE A 206 9.92 3.03 -1.84
N ALA A 207 8.79 2.46 -1.44
CA ALA A 207 7.57 2.52 -2.24
C ALA A 207 7.05 3.94 -2.39
N ALA A 208 7.01 4.71 -1.29
CA ALA A 208 6.57 6.11 -1.29
C ALA A 208 7.51 7.00 -2.10
N GLU A 209 8.82 6.81 -1.93
CA GLU A 209 9.85 7.52 -2.70
C GLU A 209 9.76 7.19 -4.18
N ASN A 210 9.67 5.90 -4.55
CA ASN A 210 9.50 5.49 -5.94
C ASN A 210 8.27 6.13 -6.57
N GLY A 211 7.13 6.10 -5.88
CA GLY A 211 5.90 6.71 -6.39
C GLY A 211 6.03 8.23 -6.63
N PHE A 212 6.75 8.93 -5.78
CA PHE A 212 6.95 10.37 -5.89
C PHE A 212 8.19 10.77 -6.70
N ASP A 213 9.11 9.83 -6.98
CA ASP A 213 10.22 10.06 -7.91
C ASP A 213 9.73 10.29 -9.33
N GLU A 214 10.34 11.23 -10.01
CA GLU A 214 10.03 11.52 -11.40
C GLU A 214 10.97 10.83 -12.38
N GLY A 215 12.21 10.62 -11.97
CA GLY A 215 13.28 10.11 -12.83
C GLY A 215 12.94 8.75 -13.42
N HIS A 216 12.51 7.82 -12.56
CA HIS A 216 12.17 6.45 -12.97
C HIS A 216 11.04 6.41 -14.00
N ALA A 217 10.02 7.23 -13.82
CA ALA A 217 8.83 7.21 -14.68
C ALA A 217 9.16 7.50 -16.16
N LYS A 218 10.20 8.28 -16.42
CA LYS A 218 10.66 8.63 -17.77
C LYS A 218 11.44 7.53 -18.46
N TYR A 219 12.12 6.68 -17.70
CA TYR A 219 13.00 5.65 -18.22
C TYR A 219 12.51 4.24 -17.97
N LEU A 220 12.23 3.86 -16.73
CA LEU A 220 11.79 2.52 -16.34
C LEU A 220 10.58 2.04 -17.16
N HIS A 221 9.57 2.88 -17.25
CA HIS A 221 8.33 2.53 -17.94
C HIS A 221 8.44 2.57 -19.48
N ASN A 222 9.62 2.76 -20.03
CA ASN A 222 9.83 2.75 -21.48
C ASN A 222 9.42 1.44 -22.14
N THR A 223 9.50 0.33 -21.42
CA THR A 223 9.16 -1.01 -21.91
C THR A 223 7.72 -1.42 -21.61
N ALA A 224 6.97 -0.67 -20.79
CA ALA A 224 5.58 -1.00 -20.47
C ALA A 224 4.66 -0.77 -21.67
N LEU A 225 3.77 -1.72 -21.94
CA LEU A 225 2.74 -1.58 -22.99
C LEU A 225 1.83 -0.38 -22.78
N TRP A 226 1.65 0.05 -21.53
CA TRP A 226 0.93 1.27 -21.18
C TRP A 226 1.45 2.51 -21.94
N ARG A 227 2.74 2.53 -22.30
CA ARG A 227 3.35 3.59 -23.09
C ARG A 227 2.81 3.72 -24.53
N LEU A 228 2.20 2.71 -25.07
CA LEU A 228 1.47 2.85 -26.34
C LEU A 228 0.41 3.95 -26.24
N PHE A 229 -0.11 4.17 -25.04
CA PHE A 229 -1.16 5.14 -24.75
C PHE A 229 -0.66 6.39 -24.01
N LYS A 230 0.48 6.29 -23.33
CA LYS A 230 1.07 7.33 -22.48
C LYS A 230 2.55 7.46 -22.74
N VAL A 231 2.96 8.65 -23.14
CA VAL A 231 4.38 8.98 -23.38
C VAL A 231 4.83 9.99 -22.34
N MET A 232 5.92 9.67 -21.66
CA MET A 232 6.57 10.56 -20.69
C MET A 232 7.61 11.42 -21.42
N PRO A 233 7.93 12.63 -20.94
CA PRO A 233 9.04 13.41 -21.47
C PRO A 233 10.37 12.70 -21.28
N THR A 234 11.38 13.08 -22.06
CA THR A 234 12.76 12.59 -21.88
C THR A 234 13.38 13.20 -20.62
N TRP A 235 13.23 14.49 -20.45
CA TRP A 235 13.65 15.21 -19.24
C TRP A 235 12.86 16.51 -19.05
N ASN A 236 12.93 17.09 -17.88
CA ASN A 236 12.33 18.37 -17.51
C ASN A 236 13.04 18.93 -16.26
N VAL A 237 12.72 20.14 -15.92
CA VAL A 237 13.03 20.73 -14.61
C VAL A 237 11.88 20.43 -13.66
N THR A 238 12.19 19.85 -12.50
CA THR A 238 11.19 19.52 -11.48
C THR A 238 11.19 20.59 -10.40
N ARG A 239 9.99 21.02 -10.00
CA ARG A 239 9.73 21.77 -8.77
C ARG A 239 8.80 20.97 -7.88
N VAL A 240 8.94 21.17 -6.58
CA VAL A 240 7.99 20.67 -5.58
C VAL A 240 7.38 21.87 -4.89
N ILE A 241 6.06 21.83 -4.73
CA ILE A 241 5.28 22.86 -4.03
C ILE A 241 4.43 22.21 -2.97
N GLU A 242 4.18 22.94 -1.90
CA GLU A 242 3.30 22.53 -0.81
C GLU A 242 1.90 23.10 -1.02
N GLU A 243 0.88 22.22 -0.90
CA GLU A 243 -0.53 22.58 -1.06
C GLU A 243 -1.33 21.94 0.07
N GLY A 244 -1.41 22.65 1.21
CA GLY A 244 -1.97 22.07 2.45
C GLY A 244 -1.11 20.90 2.92
N GLU A 245 -1.72 19.73 3.07
CA GLU A 245 -1.02 18.49 3.48
C GLU A 245 -0.32 17.76 2.30
N TRP A 246 -0.43 18.28 1.09
CA TRP A 246 0.11 17.66 -0.10
C TRP A 246 1.42 18.30 -0.54
N LEU A 247 2.40 17.46 -0.84
CA LEU A 247 3.51 17.83 -1.69
C LEU A 247 3.14 17.54 -3.14
N THR A 248 3.26 18.54 -3.99
CA THR A 248 2.92 18.42 -5.41
C THR A 248 4.15 18.62 -6.27
N ARG A 249 4.39 17.67 -7.15
CA ARG A 249 5.46 17.73 -8.13
C ARG A 249 4.99 18.43 -9.40
N VAL A 250 5.71 19.46 -9.80
CA VAL A 250 5.46 20.25 -11.01
C VAL A 250 6.60 20.07 -11.99
N GLN A 251 6.27 19.88 -13.25
CA GLN A 251 7.23 19.73 -14.33
C GLN A 251 7.28 21.00 -15.18
N ASP A 252 8.44 21.65 -15.17
CA ASP A 252 8.74 22.79 -16.00
C ASP A 252 9.68 22.38 -17.16
N GLN A 253 9.77 23.18 -18.23
CA GLN A 253 10.73 23.00 -19.32
C GLN A 253 10.76 21.55 -19.85
N VAL A 254 9.63 21.03 -20.26
CA VAL A 254 9.48 19.64 -20.69
C VAL A 254 10.12 19.41 -22.06
N HIS A 255 11.04 18.45 -22.14
CA HIS A 255 11.75 18.05 -23.35
C HIS A 255 11.45 16.60 -23.73
N TRP A 256 11.17 16.36 -24.99
CA TRP A 256 10.82 15.06 -25.53
C TRP A 256 11.99 14.33 -26.19
N GLU A 257 13.11 15.03 -26.38
CA GLU A 257 14.31 14.57 -27.04
C GLU A 257 15.51 15.28 -26.45
N ALA A 258 16.65 14.62 -26.34
CA ALA A 258 17.91 15.20 -25.90
C ALA A 258 19.09 14.49 -26.55
N ASP A 259 20.09 15.30 -26.92
CA ASP A 259 21.38 14.81 -27.39
C ASP A 259 22.35 14.73 -26.18
N PHE A 260 22.89 13.57 -25.97
CA PHE A 260 23.86 13.32 -24.92
C PHE A 260 25.26 13.25 -25.52
N PRO A 261 26.17 14.15 -25.15
CA PRO A 261 27.53 14.13 -25.65
C PRO A 261 28.18 12.77 -25.46
N ASN A 262 28.83 12.26 -26.50
CA ASN A 262 29.54 10.98 -26.55
C ASN A 262 28.67 9.72 -26.46
N VAL A 263 27.34 9.84 -26.38
CA VAL A 263 26.44 8.69 -26.27
C VAL A 263 25.40 8.66 -27.40
N GLY A 264 24.87 9.82 -27.80
CA GLY A 264 23.89 9.94 -28.86
C GLY A 264 22.54 10.53 -28.39
N THR A 265 21.58 10.51 -29.30
CA THR A 265 20.22 11.07 -29.07
C THR A 265 19.31 10.07 -28.41
N PHE A 266 18.66 10.47 -27.34
CA PHE A 266 17.55 9.74 -26.72
C PHE A 266 16.23 10.50 -26.88
N SER A 267 15.18 9.82 -27.32
CA SER A 267 13.90 10.44 -27.58
C SER A 267 12.73 9.62 -27.06
N ASN A 268 11.88 10.26 -26.28
CA ASN A 268 10.53 9.78 -25.93
C ASN A 268 9.44 10.37 -26.84
N LYS A 269 9.82 11.08 -27.88
CA LYS A 269 8.91 11.68 -28.85
C LYS A 269 8.17 10.58 -29.62
N ARG A 270 6.85 10.69 -29.69
CA ARG A 270 5.99 9.84 -30.51
C ARG A 270 5.14 10.73 -31.40
N TRP A 271 5.15 10.51 -32.72
CA TRP A 271 4.44 11.35 -33.69
C TRP A 271 2.91 11.35 -33.48
N TRP A 272 2.35 10.24 -32.95
CA TRP A 272 0.92 10.10 -32.76
C TRP A 272 0.41 10.53 -31.36
N LYS A 273 1.29 10.67 -30.36
CA LYS A 273 0.81 11.00 -29.02
C LYS A 273 1.87 11.59 -28.10
N ARG A 274 1.50 12.68 -27.45
CA ARG A 274 2.18 13.25 -26.29
C ARG A 274 1.17 13.33 -25.16
N MET A 275 1.57 13.03 -23.96
CA MET A 275 0.71 13.22 -22.80
C MET A 275 0.77 14.69 -22.40
N PRO A 276 -0.35 15.43 -22.44
CA PRO A 276 -0.40 16.75 -21.83
C PRO A 276 -0.30 16.56 -20.31
N LEU A 277 0.80 17.01 -19.74
CA LEU A 277 0.94 17.08 -18.30
C LEU A 277 0.32 18.39 -17.82
N PRO A 278 -0.46 18.38 -16.74
CA PRO A 278 -0.92 19.62 -16.13
C PRO A 278 0.29 20.32 -15.48
N ASP A 279 0.50 21.58 -15.87
CA ASP A 279 1.66 22.36 -15.42
C ASP A 279 1.44 22.99 -14.04
N ALA A 280 0.21 22.95 -13.53
CA ALA A 280 -0.16 23.61 -12.30
C ALA A 280 -1.21 22.83 -11.51
N PRO A 281 -1.27 23.06 -10.19
CA PRO A 281 -2.34 22.57 -9.32
C PRO A 281 -3.73 22.84 -9.87
N GLY A 282 -4.67 21.94 -9.64
CA GLY A 282 -6.04 22.06 -10.13
C GLY A 282 -6.25 21.74 -11.62
N LYS A 283 -5.23 21.81 -12.49
CA LYS A 283 -5.37 21.45 -13.92
C LYS A 283 -5.66 19.96 -14.15
N ALA A 284 -5.30 19.10 -13.21
CA ALA A 284 -5.66 17.68 -13.21
C ALA A 284 -7.18 17.46 -13.22
N SER A 285 -7.95 18.44 -12.78
CA SER A 285 -9.42 18.41 -12.73
C SER A 285 -10.11 18.31 -14.11
N LYS A 286 -9.37 18.37 -15.22
CA LYS A 286 -9.90 18.03 -16.55
C LYS A 286 -10.49 16.61 -16.63
N VAL A 287 -10.18 15.76 -15.64
CA VAL A 287 -10.77 14.42 -15.52
C VAL A 287 -12.28 14.48 -15.27
N ASN A 288 -12.73 15.46 -14.50
CA ASN A 288 -14.16 15.68 -14.25
C ASN A 288 -14.45 17.17 -13.99
N PRO A 289 -15.40 17.78 -14.74
CA PRO A 289 -15.76 19.18 -14.56
C PRO A 289 -16.26 19.53 -13.13
N VAL A 290 -16.82 18.56 -12.41
CA VAL A 290 -17.36 18.77 -11.05
C VAL A 290 -16.27 19.22 -10.08
N ILE A 291 -15.06 18.69 -10.25
CA ILE A 291 -13.94 19.01 -9.34
C ILE A 291 -13.05 20.14 -9.87
N ARG A 292 -13.37 20.73 -11.01
CA ARG A 292 -12.55 21.78 -11.65
C ARG A 292 -12.34 23.01 -10.75
N ASN A 293 -13.31 23.33 -9.91
CA ASN A 293 -13.28 24.50 -9.03
C ASN A 293 -12.71 24.19 -7.64
N MET A 294 -12.35 22.94 -7.36
CA MET A 294 -11.71 22.56 -6.11
C MET A 294 -10.22 22.90 -6.16
N ASN A 295 -9.68 23.33 -5.06
CA ASN A 295 -8.22 23.54 -4.91
C ASN A 295 -7.55 22.17 -4.70
N LEU A 296 -7.36 21.45 -5.77
CA LEU A 296 -6.81 20.10 -5.75
C LEU A 296 -5.31 20.11 -6.07
N PRO A 297 -4.57 19.12 -5.53
CA PRO A 297 -3.18 18.89 -5.90
C PRO A 297 -3.01 18.74 -7.43
N GLY A 298 -1.80 19.01 -7.92
CA GLY A 298 -1.43 18.87 -9.33
C GLY A 298 -1.40 17.42 -9.83
N PHE A 299 -0.56 17.16 -10.84
CA PHE A 299 -0.53 15.85 -11.51
C PHE A 299 -0.06 14.72 -10.60
N VAL A 300 1.07 14.88 -9.91
CA VAL A 300 1.59 13.90 -8.96
C VAL A 300 1.76 14.56 -7.61
N SER A 301 1.12 14.03 -6.61
CA SER A 301 1.13 14.57 -5.26
C SER A 301 1.22 13.45 -4.24
N ILE A 302 1.90 13.71 -3.12
CA ILE A 302 2.03 12.76 -2.01
C ILE A 302 1.73 13.47 -0.69
N ARG A 303 1.17 12.73 0.27
CA ARG A 303 1.00 13.18 1.66
C ARG A 303 1.16 12.05 2.65
N LEU A 304 1.28 12.36 3.92
CA LEU A 304 1.21 11.37 5.01
C LEU A 304 -0.16 10.68 5.08
N PRO A 305 -0.19 9.42 5.54
CA PRO A 305 0.94 8.59 5.97
C PRO A 305 1.64 7.82 4.84
N GLY A 306 1.54 8.23 3.60
CA GLY A 306 2.09 7.58 2.42
C GLY A 306 1.01 7.37 1.36
N ILE A 307 0.28 8.45 1.03
CA ILE A 307 -0.78 8.46 0.02
C ILE A 307 -0.27 9.20 -1.22
N LEU A 308 -0.08 8.47 -2.31
CA LEU A 308 0.24 9.04 -3.61
C LEU A 308 -1.04 9.26 -4.42
N ARG A 309 -1.09 10.39 -5.13
CA ARG A 309 -2.14 10.75 -6.08
C ARG A 309 -1.53 11.07 -7.43
N VAL A 310 -1.96 10.38 -8.47
CA VAL A 310 -1.54 10.63 -9.86
C VAL A 310 -2.76 10.92 -10.72
N ALA A 311 -2.91 12.15 -11.17
CA ALA A 311 -4.09 12.62 -11.89
C ALA A 311 -3.92 12.50 -13.41
N TYR A 312 -4.18 11.32 -13.95
CA TYR A 312 -4.26 11.15 -15.40
C TYR A 312 -5.50 11.82 -15.99
N PRO A 313 -5.46 12.24 -17.28
CA PRO A 313 -6.62 12.85 -17.92
C PRO A 313 -7.88 11.97 -17.95
N GLN A 314 -7.73 10.64 -17.84
CA GLN A 314 -8.85 9.69 -17.92
C GLN A 314 -9.36 9.20 -16.57
N PHE A 315 -8.53 9.25 -15.55
CA PHE A 315 -8.84 8.81 -14.18
C PHE A 315 -7.79 9.37 -13.21
N ILE A 316 -8.09 9.36 -11.93
CA ILE A 316 -7.10 9.61 -10.88
C ILE A 316 -6.71 8.27 -10.30
N HIS A 317 -5.43 8.06 -10.12
CA HIS A 317 -4.85 6.90 -9.47
C HIS A 317 -4.38 7.28 -8.07
N TYR A 318 -4.83 6.55 -7.07
CA TYR A 318 -4.37 6.65 -5.69
C TYR A 318 -3.63 5.38 -5.30
N GLU A 319 -2.56 5.55 -4.56
CA GLU A 319 -1.82 4.47 -3.92
C GLU A 319 -1.62 4.78 -2.45
N TRP A 320 -1.96 3.83 -1.58
CA TRP A 320 -1.55 3.84 -0.18
C TRP A 320 -0.39 2.86 -0.04
N TYR A 321 0.72 3.35 0.46
CA TYR A 321 1.90 2.57 0.82
C TYR A 321 1.81 2.22 2.30
N VAL A 322 1.05 1.18 2.60
CA VAL A 322 0.75 0.76 3.97
C VAL A 322 1.86 -0.13 4.50
N PRO A 323 2.61 0.29 5.52
CA PRO A 323 3.65 -0.54 6.13
C PRO A 323 3.04 -1.83 6.67
N VAL A 324 3.58 -2.99 6.29
CA VAL A 324 3.23 -4.27 6.89
C VAL A 324 4.18 -4.55 8.04
N ASP A 325 5.47 -4.58 7.74
CA ASP A 325 6.59 -4.69 8.66
C ASP A 325 7.82 -3.97 8.07
N ALA A 326 9.01 -4.19 8.60
CA ALA A 326 10.23 -3.55 8.12
C ALA A 326 10.59 -3.90 6.66
N ASP A 327 10.19 -5.09 6.21
CA ASP A 327 10.61 -5.66 4.93
C ASP A 327 9.46 -5.78 3.92
N HIS A 328 8.22 -5.45 4.31
CA HIS A 328 7.06 -5.60 3.44
C HIS A 328 6.15 -4.38 3.49
N VAL A 329 5.62 -4.03 2.32
CA VAL A 329 4.64 -2.96 2.14
C VAL A 329 3.38 -3.47 1.45
N ARG A 330 2.22 -3.06 1.90
CA ARG A 330 0.95 -3.29 1.22
C ARG A 330 0.65 -2.11 0.30
N TYR A 331 0.60 -2.37 -0.99
CA TYR A 331 0.08 -1.42 -1.97
C TYR A 331 -1.43 -1.56 -2.04
N VAL A 332 -2.15 -0.51 -1.69
CA VAL A 332 -3.59 -0.42 -1.95
C VAL A 332 -3.78 0.61 -3.05
N GLN A 333 -4.16 0.14 -4.22
CA GLN A 333 -4.25 0.94 -5.44
C GLN A 333 -5.71 1.06 -5.88
N ILE A 334 -6.17 2.27 -6.10
CA ILE A 334 -7.49 2.54 -6.69
C ILE A 334 -7.38 3.50 -7.87
N MET A 335 -8.17 3.23 -8.89
CA MET A 335 -8.40 4.13 -10.02
C MET A 335 -9.80 4.66 -9.95
N VAL A 336 -9.92 5.96 -9.96
CA VAL A 336 -11.17 6.66 -9.71
C VAL A 336 -11.55 7.50 -10.91
N ARG A 337 -12.84 7.49 -11.22
CA ARG A 337 -13.43 8.38 -12.20
C ARG A 337 -14.74 8.95 -11.66
N PHE A 338 -14.89 10.28 -11.73
CA PHE A 338 -16.06 10.99 -11.22
C PHE A 338 -17.16 10.98 -12.28
N GLU A 339 -17.80 9.82 -12.43
CA GLU A 339 -18.85 9.58 -13.42
C GLU A 339 -20.00 8.78 -12.80
N ARG A 340 -21.18 8.90 -13.37
CA ARG A 340 -22.39 8.16 -12.97
C ARG A 340 -23.03 7.45 -14.16
N GLY A 341 -23.98 6.58 -13.88
CA GLY A 341 -24.80 5.92 -14.90
C GLY A 341 -24.00 5.08 -15.90
N MET A 342 -24.33 5.17 -17.17
CA MET A 342 -23.72 4.36 -18.25
C MET A 342 -22.20 4.61 -18.39
N LYS A 343 -21.73 5.85 -18.21
CA LYS A 343 -20.30 6.18 -18.28
C LYS A 343 -19.50 5.49 -17.18
N ALA A 344 -20.06 5.40 -15.97
CA ALA A 344 -19.45 4.66 -14.86
C ALA A 344 -19.37 3.16 -15.18
N ARG A 345 -20.45 2.56 -15.70
CA ARG A 345 -20.45 1.14 -16.11
C ARG A 345 -19.44 0.85 -17.21
N LEU A 346 -19.32 1.76 -18.20
CA LEU A 346 -18.32 1.64 -19.26
C LEU A 346 -16.89 1.72 -18.72
N PHE A 347 -16.63 2.62 -17.77
CA PHE A 347 -15.32 2.67 -17.11
C PHE A 347 -15.02 1.38 -16.36
N GLN A 348 -15.98 0.84 -15.61
CA GLN A 348 -15.84 -0.42 -14.89
C GLN A 348 -15.50 -1.58 -15.83
N ALA A 349 -16.23 -1.68 -16.95
CA ALA A 349 -15.96 -2.70 -17.97
C ALA A 349 -14.55 -2.55 -18.57
N LYS A 350 -14.14 -1.33 -18.92
CA LYS A 350 -12.79 -1.04 -19.42
C LYS A 350 -11.72 -1.36 -18.38
N TYR A 351 -11.98 -1.05 -17.12
CA TYR A 351 -11.05 -1.39 -16.03
C TYR A 351 -10.83 -2.90 -15.95
N LEU A 352 -11.90 -3.68 -15.90
CA LEU A 352 -11.83 -5.14 -15.74
C LEU A 352 -11.20 -5.84 -16.95
N THR A 353 -11.43 -5.35 -18.16
CA THR A 353 -11.00 -6.02 -19.40
C THR A 353 -9.60 -5.59 -19.87
N ALA A 354 -9.21 -4.35 -19.66
CA ALA A 354 -7.98 -3.82 -20.24
C ALA A 354 -7.10 -3.05 -19.24
N ILE A 355 -7.67 -2.06 -18.50
CA ILE A 355 -6.85 -1.15 -17.70
C ILE A 355 -6.15 -1.91 -16.56
N ARG A 356 -6.85 -2.82 -15.90
CA ARG A 356 -6.31 -3.62 -14.81
C ARG A 356 -5.03 -4.36 -15.21
N TRP A 357 -5.02 -4.97 -16.38
CA TRP A 357 -3.84 -5.68 -16.87
C TRP A 357 -2.75 -4.72 -17.37
N LEU A 358 -3.11 -3.75 -18.22
CA LEU A 358 -2.15 -2.81 -18.78
C LEU A 358 -1.47 -1.93 -17.73
N PHE A 359 -2.21 -1.49 -16.73
CA PHE A 359 -1.69 -0.61 -15.70
C PHE A 359 -1.03 -1.42 -14.58
N HIS A 360 -1.79 -2.26 -13.90
CA HIS A 360 -1.25 -2.98 -12.74
C HIS A 360 -0.30 -4.12 -13.14
N GLY A 361 -0.58 -4.83 -14.22
CA GLY A 361 0.22 -5.97 -14.66
C GLY A 361 1.48 -5.60 -15.45
N GLN A 362 1.49 -4.43 -16.09
CA GLN A 362 2.60 -4.03 -16.96
C GLN A 362 3.31 -2.77 -16.46
N PHE A 363 2.59 -1.76 -16.01
CA PHE A 363 3.16 -0.48 -15.60
C PHE A 363 3.61 -0.53 -14.13
N THR A 364 2.70 -0.67 -13.18
CA THR A 364 3.07 -0.67 -11.75
C THR A 364 3.80 -1.94 -11.30
N ALA A 365 3.81 -3.00 -12.10
CA ALA A 365 4.66 -4.16 -11.83
C ALA A 365 6.15 -3.86 -12.01
N GLN A 366 6.52 -2.86 -12.82
CA GLN A 366 7.90 -2.42 -12.95
C GLN A 366 8.37 -1.66 -11.72
N ASP A 367 7.50 -0.83 -11.14
CA ASP A 367 7.76 -0.13 -9.88
C ASP A 367 8.01 -1.12 -8.75
N ALA A 368 7.14 -2.13 -8.64
CA ALA A 368 7.29 -3.18 -7.65
C ALA A 368 8.64 -3.89 -7.76
N TRP A 369 9.02 -4.28 -9.00
CA TRP A 369 10.31 -4.93 -9.23
C TRP A 369 11.50 -4.05 -8.81
N MET A 370 11.43 -2.72 -9.01
CA MET A 370 12.50 -1.82 -8.56
C MET A 370 12.56 -1.75 -7.04
N VAL A 371 11.42 -1.64 -6.37
CA VAL A 371 11.36 -1.61 -4.89
C VAL A 371 11.90 -2.91 -4.30
N ASP A 372 11.58 -4.06 -4.90
CA ASP A 372 12.05 -5.39 -4.45
C ASP A 372 13.59 -5.56 -4.54
N VAL A 373 14.29 -4.74 -5.33
CA VAL A 373 15.75 -4.85 -5.56
C VAL A 373 16.55 -3.64 -5.09
N MET A 374 15.88 -2.64 -4.52
CA MET A 374 16.54 -1.45 -3.97
C MET A 374 17.25 -1.77 -2.66
N ASP A 375 18.48 -1.28 -2.51
CA ASP A 375 19.22 -1.34 -1.27
C ASP A 375 18.93 -0.10 -0.40
N ALA A 376 19.02 -0.29 0.92
CA ALA A 376 18.97 0.82 1.85
C ALA A 376 20.17 1.78 1.68
N PRO A 377 20.06 3.05 2.11
CA PRO A 377 21.16 4.00 2.10
C PRO A 377 22.47 3.44 2.72
N PRO A 378 23.65 3.95 2.30
CA PRO A 378 23.88 5.26 1.69
C PRO A 378 23.67 5.30 0.18
N GLU A 379 23.02 6.36 -0.28
CA GLU A 379 22.70 6.63 -1.68
C GLU A 379 23.38 7.93 -2.18
N ARG A 380 23.37 8.15 -3.50
CA ARG A 380 23.86 9.40 -4.09
C ARG A 380 22.72 10.13 -4.76
N LEU A 381 22.15 11.08 -4.05
CA LEU A 381 21.13 11.97 -4.58
C LEU A 381 21.76 13.03 -5.49
N TYR A 382 21.03 13.41 -6.52
CA TYR A 382 21.45 14.41 -7.48
C TYR A 382 20.27 15.31 -7.87
N ARG A 383 20.45 16.28 -8.77
CA ARG A 383 19.43 17.29 -9.08
C ARG A 383 18.02 16.76 -9.38
N PRO A 384 17.80 15.68 -10.14
CA PRO A 384 16.46 15.12 -10.36
C PRO A 384 15.75 14.58 -9.12
N ASP A 385 16.48 14.23 -8.04
CA ASP A 385 15.94 13.66 -6.81
C ASP A 385 15.39 14.72 -5.84
N LEU A 386 15.11 15.93 -6.34
CA LEU A 386 14.52 17.01 -5.55
C LEU A 386 13.19 16.58 -4.89
N SER A 387 12.41 15.73 -5.56
CA SER A 387 11.16 15.20 -5.03
C SER A 387 11.39 14.32 -3.80
N LEU A 388 12.44 13.48 -3.79
CA LEU A 388 12.78 12.62 -2.66
C LEU A 388 13.21 13.46 -1.45
N THR A 389 14.12 14.42 -1.66
CA THR A 389 14.59 15.28 -0.59
C THR A 389 13.48 16.19 -0.04
N ALA A 390 12.58 16.65 -0.90
CA ALA A 390 11.42 17.43 -0.47
C ALA A 390 10.44 16.57 0.36
N TRP A 391 10.20 15.32 -0.05
CA TRP A 391 9.38 14.39 0.72
C TRP A 391 9.94 14.12 2.11
N ARG A 392 11.24 13.79 2.20
CA ARG A 392 11.91 13.53 3.47
C ARG A 392 11.86 14.75 4.41
N ARG A 393 12.09 15.96 3.87
CA ARG A 393 11.97 17.20 4.64
C ARG A 393 10.55 17.45 5.11
N HIS A 394 9.57 17.25 4.25
CA HIS A 394 8.16 17.40 4.61
C HIS A 394 7.78 16.47 5.77
N VAL A 395 8.27 15.24 5.75
CA VAL A 395 8.06 14.30 6.86
C VAL A 395 8.70 14.81 8.15
N GLU A 396 9.94 15.35 8.11
CA GLU A 396 10.57 15.96 9.29
C GLU A 396 9.77 17.14 9.85
N ASP A 397 9.19 17.95 8.96
CA ASP A 397 8.48 19.16 9.35
C ASP A 397 7.07 18.89 9.88
N VAL A 398 6.38 17.90 9.31
CA VAL A 398 4.95 17.64 9.56
C VAL A 398 4.72 16.48 10.54
N ALA A 399 5.63 15.51 10.60
CA ALA A 399 5.49 14.30 11.41
C ALA A 399 6.11 14.34 12.83
N PRO A 400 6.65 15.43 13.38
CA PRO A 400 7.30 15.42 14.70
C PRO A 400 6.37 15.01 15.85
N ALA A 401 5.05 15.11 15.65
CA ALA A 401 4.04 14.59 16.59
C ALA A 401 3.68 13.11 16.34
N ALA A 402 4.07 12.53 15.21
CA ALA A 402 3.83 11.14 14.89
C ALA A 402 4.94 10.30 15.56
N GLN A 403 4.62 9.68 16.70
CA GLN A 403 5.56 8.75 17.33
C GLN A 403 5.83 7.59 16.36
N PRO A 404 7.09 7.29 16.03
CA PRO A 404 7.42 6.12 15.25
C PRO A 404 6.82 4.87 15.93
N ALA A 405 6.34 3.92 15.13
CA ALA A 405 5.79 2.68 15.65
C ALA A 405 6.91 1.94 16.39
N THR A 406 6.87 1.95 17.71
CA THR A 406 7.80 1.15 18.51
C THR A 406 7.33 -0.30 18.52
N ASN A 407 8.26 -1.26 18.41
CA ASN A 407 8.01 -2.71 18.36
C ASN A 407 7.39 -3.29 19.65
N GLY A 408 6.39 -2.66 20.25
CA GLY A 408 5.73 -3.13 21.45
C GLY A 408 4.22 -3.30 21.25
N PRO A 409 3.62 -4.46 21.62
CA PRO A 409 2.19 -4.60 21.60
C PRO A 409 1.56 -3.62 22.60
N ILE A 410 0.62 -2.81 22.12
CA ILE A 410 -0.26 -2.04 23.01
C ILE A 410 -1.06 -3.04 23.85
N GLY A 411 -0.88 -2.99 25.17
CA GLY A 411 -1.74 -3.69 26.12
C GLY A 411 -1.21 -4.95 26.74
N ALA A 412 -0.14 -4.81 27.51
CA ALA A 412 0.07 -5.61 28.72
C ALA A 412 0.02 -4.64 29.91
N ARG A 413 -1.17 -4.24 30.32
CA ARG A 413 -1.46 -3.70 31.65
C ARG A 413 -2.59 -4.47 32.25
#